data_04ae6371e61528f934079f96e13f1eaf
#
_entry.id   04ae6371e61528f934079f96e13f1eaf
#
_cell.length_a   1.000
_cell.length_b   1.000
_cell.length_c   1.000
_cell.angle_alpha   90.00
_cell.angle_beta   90.00
_cell.angle_gamma   90.00
#
_symmetry.space_group_name_H-M   'P 1'
#
loop_
_entity.id
_entity.type
_entity.pdbx_description
1 polymer ?
#
loop_
_entity_poly.entity_id
_entity_poly.type
_entity_poly.pdbx_seq_one_letter_code
_entity_poly.pdbx_strand_id
1 'polypeptide(L)'
;VPEGVVPLSVADMELKNPPEIMEGLKEYLDQAVLGYPCGTDSFYEAVESWTRRRYGWETKREWLITTPGIVNAFHQAVLAYTEPGDGVILLTPVYYPFSFAVRRNDRKEVRCPLVNINGRYEMDYELLEEMAGKPENKLIIFCSPHNPVGRVWTRDELERVGRICIDNHVFIV
;
A
#
# COMPACT_ATOMS: atom_id res chain seq x y z
N VAL A 1 8.58 -0.24 27.91
CA VAL A 1 9.91 0.14 27.43
C VAL A 1 10.72 0.57 28.65
N PRO A 2 11.98 0.11 28.81
CA PRO A 2 12.83 0.56 29.92
C PRO A 2 12.99 2.09 29.92
N GLU A 3 13.19 2.67 31.10
CA GLU A 3 13.39 4.11 31.24
C GLU A 3 14.63 4.55 30.44
N GLY A 4 14.51 5.63 29.68
CA GLY A 4 15.58 6.17 28.83
C GLY A 4 15.77 5.49 27.47
N VAL A 5 14.93 4.49 27.13
CA VAL A 5 14.93 3.86 25.82
C VAL A 5 13.80 4.41 24.95
N VAL A 6 14.14 4.94 23.78
CA VAL A 6 13.16 5.39 22.78
C VAL A 6 12.92 4.25 21.81
N PRO A 7 11.69 3.73 21.68
CA PRO A 7 11.39 2.69 20.71
C PRO A 7 11.38 3.26 19.29
N LEU A 8 12.07 2.59 18.37
CA LEU A 8 12.11 2.92 16.94
C LEU A 8 11.71 1.72 16.05
N SER A 9 11.15 0.67 16.67
CA SER A 9 10.88 -0.60 15.99
C SER A 9 9.57 -0.63 15.20
N VAL A 10 8.66 0.29 15.48
CA VAL A 10 7.37 0.42 14.79
C VAL A 10 7.22 1.88 14.42
N ALA A 11 6.63 2.18 13.26
CA ALA A 11 6.30 3.55 12.85
C ALA A 11 5.09 4.08 13.65
N ASP A 12 5.23 4.07 14.97
CA ASP A 12 4.23 4.59 15.90
C ASP A 12 4.59 6.03 16.30
N MET A 13 3.58 6.84 16.54
CA MET A 13 3.81 8.24 16.91
C MET A 13 3.89 8.38 18.43
N GLU A 14 5.05 8.86 18.91
CA GLU A 14 5.27 9.21 20.32
C GLU A 14 4.70 10.60 20.68
N LEU A 15 4.16 11.34 19.70
CA LEU A 15 3.58 12.66 19.90
C LEU A 15 2.10 12.54 20.28
N LYS A 16 1.64 13.44 21.15
CA LYS A 16 0.21 13.57 21.45
C LYS A 16 -0.55 13.99 20.19
N ASN A 17 -1.76 13.46 20.07
CA ASN A 17 -2.66 13.89 19.00
C ASN A 17 -2.96 15.41 19.10
N PRO A 18 -3.14 16.11 17.97
CA PRO A 18 -3.61 17.48 17.97
C PRO A 18 -4.91 17.63 18.77
N PRO A 19 -5.07 18.74 19.55
CA PRO A 19 -6.27 18.97 20.35
C PRO A 19 -7.57 18.89 19.53
N GLU A 20 -7.55 19.41 18.31
CA GLU A 20 -8.70 19.44 17.39
C GLU A 20 -9.22 18.03 17.06
N ILE A 21 -8.31 17.06 16.89
CA ILE A 21 -8.69 15.65 16.66
C ILE A 21 -9.33 15.08 17.93
N MET A 22 -8.72 15.36 19.09
CA MET A 22 -9.21 14.83 20.36
C MET A 22 -10.56 15.42 20.76
N GLU A 23 -10.78 16.71 20.50
CA GLU A 23 -12.06 17.38 20.74
C GLU A 23 -13.14 16.86 19.82
N GLY A 24 -12.88 16.75 18.52
CA GLY A 24 -13.83 16.20 17.56
C GLY A 24 -14.22 14.74 17.85
N LEU A 25 -13.28 13.91 18.32
CA LEU A 25 -13.60 12.54 18.74
C LEU A 25 -14.47 12.51 19.98
N LYS A 26 -14.24 13.36 20.97
CA LYS A 26 -15.09 13.46 22.17
C LYS A 26 -16.49 13.91 21.83
N GLU A 27 -16.61 14.98 21.04
CA GLU A 27 -17.90 15.49 20.58
C GLU A 27 -18.69 14.42 19.82
N TYR A 28 -18.03 13.67 18.94
CA TYR A 28 -18.67 12.56 18.24
C TYR A 28 -19.16 11.49 19.22
N LEU A 29 -18.34 11.07 20.19
CA LEU A 29 -18.71 10.02 21.15
C LEU A 29 -19.85 10.45 22.07
N ASP A 30 -19.97 11.74 22.40
CA ASP A 30 -21.06 12.27 23.23
C ASP A 30 -22.42 12.21 22.53
N GLN A 31 -22.43 12.16 21.19
CA GLN A 31 -23.65 12.21 20.38
C GLN A 31 -23.97 10.90 19.65
N ALA A 32 -22.95 10.07 19.41
CA ALA A 32 -23.06 8.91 18.54
C ALA A 32 -23.55 7.65 19.25
N VAL A 33 -24.41 6.92 18.56
CA VAL A 33 -24.65 5.50 18.85
C VAL A 33 -23.62 4.68 18.08
N LEU A 34 -22.74 3.98 18.80
CA LEU A 34 -21.75 3.12 18.18
C LEU A 34 -22.42 1.82 17.69
N GLY A 35 -22.54 1.68 16.39
CA GLY A 35 -23.18 0.54 15.73
C GLY A 35 -22.41 0.10 14.48
N TYR A 36 -23.12 -0.20 13.41
CA TYR A 36 -22.55 -0.53 12.09
C TYR A 36 -22.58 0.71 11.18
N PRO A 37 -21.58 1.59 11.26
CA PRO A 37 -21.58 2.82 10.49
C PRO A 37 -21.29 2.57 9.01
N CYS A 38 -21.93 3.34 8.15
CA CYS A 38 -21.51 3.53 6.77
C CYS A 38 -20.68 4.81 6.65
N GLY A 39 -19.86 4.92 5.63
CA GLY A 39 -19.18 6.18 5.32
C GLY A 39 -20.20 7.29 5.07
N THR A 40 -20.04 8.41 5.76
CA THR A 40 -20.88 9.62 5.58
C THR A 40 -20.45 10.41 4.35
N ASP A 41 -21.31 11.30 3.85
CA ASP A 41 -20.94 12.19 2.74
C ASP A 41 -19.71 13.03 3.09
N SER A 42 -19.67 13.57 4.32
CA SER A 42 -18.51 14.33 4.81
C SER A 42 -17.19 13.54 4.84
N PHE A 43 -17.25 12.23 5.08
CA PHE A 43 -16.07 11.36 5.00
C PHE A 43 -15.54 11.28 3.56
N TYR A 44 -16.41 11.01 2.59
CA TYR A 44 -16.01 10.92 1.18
C TYR A 44 -15.52 12.27 0.64
N GLU A 45 -16.20 13.36 0.96
CA GLU A 45 -15.80 14.73 0.62
C GLU A 45 -14.42 15.09 1.20
N ALA A 46 -14.13 14.67 2.43
CA ALA A 46 -12.83 14.89 3.05
C ALA A 46 -11.71 14.16 2.29
N VAL A 47 -11.93 12.90 1.89
CA VAL A 47 -10.96 12.12 1.10
C VAL A 47 -10.75 12.76 -0.27
N GLU A 48 -11.81 13.07 -1.02
CA GLU A 48 -11.75 13.69 -2.34
C GLU A 48 -11.07 15.08 -2.28
N SER A 49 -11.41 15.88 -1.27
CA SER A 49 -10.77 17.18 -1.04
C SER A 49 -9.28 17.04 -0.74
N TRP A 50 -8.89 16.03 0.05
CA TRP A 50 -7.49 15.78 0.37
C TRP A 50 -6.69 15.39 -0.87
N THR A 51 -7.15 14.39 -1.64
CA THR A 51 -6.45 13.89 -2.83
C THR A 51 -6.30 14.99 -3.88
N ARG A 52 -7.33 15.78 -4.09
CA ARG A 52 -7.31 16.93 -5.01
C ARG A 52 -6.31 17.99 -4.57
N ARG A 53 -6.36 18.42 -3.30
CA ARG A 53 -5.50 19.51 -2.78
C ARG A 53 -4.03 19.11 -2.67
N ARG A 54 -3.77 17.86 -2.30
CA ARG A 54 -2.39 17.40 -2.02
C ARG A 54 -1.70 16.81 -3.23
N TYR A 55 -2.44 16.19 -4.14
CA TYR A 55 -1.89 15.43 -5.24
C TYR A 55 -2.41 15.87 -6.62
N GLY A 56 -3.36 16.81 -6.70
CA GLY A 56 -4.02 17.18 -7.94
C GLY A 56 -4.85 16.04 -8.55
N TRP A 57 -5.19 15.04 -7.74
CA TRP A 57 -5.92 13.86 -8.19
C TRP A 57 -7.39 13.96 -7.81
N GLU A 58 -8.25 14.04 -8.84
CA GLU A 58 -9.69 14.04 -8.67
C GLU A 58 -10.19 12.59 -8.57
N THR A 59 -10.42 12.15 -7.35
CA THR A 59 -11.04 10.85 -7.07
C THR A 59 -12.56 10.98 -7.10
N LYS A 60 -13.24 9.84 -7.30
CA LYS A 60 -14.70 9.75 -7.26
C LYS A 60 -15.11 8.83 -6.11
N ARG A 61 -16.26 9.15 -5.49
CA ARG A 61 -16.81 8.37 -4.37
C ARG A 61 -16.92 6.88 -4.69
N GLU A 62 -17.36 6.53 -5.89
CA GLU A 62 -17.49 5.13 -6.33
C GLU A 62 -16.16 4.37 -6.43
N TRP A 63 -15.03 5.06 -6.39
CA TRP A 63 -13.70 4.46 -6.38
C TRP A 63 -13.17 4.19 -4.97
N LEU A 64 -13.87 4.71 -3.95
CA LEU A 64 -13.42 4.64 -2.56
C LEU A 64 -14.01 3.42 -1.87
N ILE A 65 -13.14 2.50 -1.51
CA ILE A 65 -13.47 1.30 -0.74
C ILE A 65 -12.77 1.40 0.61
N THR A 66 -13.55 1.36 1.69
CA THR A 66 -13.01 1.37 3.04
C THR A 66 -12.68 -0.04 3.51
N THR A 67 -11.53 -0.20 4.13
CA THR A 67 -11.08 -1.47 4.70
C THR A 67 -10.55 -1.26 6.11
N PRO A 68 -10.58 -2.28 6.98
CA PRO A 68 -9.96 -2.19 8.31
C PRO A 68 -8.44 -2.25 8.19
N GLY A 69 -7.86 -1.17 7.67
CA GLY A 69 -6.43 -0.99 7.44
C GLY A 69 -5.94 -1.52 6.08
N ILE A 70 -4.81 -0.97 5.62
CA ILE A 70 -4.21 -1.26 4.31
C ILE A 70 -3.73 -2.71 4.18
N VAL A 71 -3.31 -3.34 5.28
CA VAL A 71 -2.94 -4.77 5.25
C VAL A 71 -4.11 -5.63 4.79
N ASN A 72 -5.33 -5.34 5.28
CA ASN A 72 -6.52 -6.02 4.81
C ASN A 72 -6.79 -5.70 3.33
N ALA A 73 -6.64 -4.44 2.91
CA ALA A 73 -6.88 -4.01 1.54
C ALA A 73 -6.05 -4.81 0.51
N PHE A 74 -4.74 -4.95 0.72
CA PHE A 74 -3.94 -5.71 -0.24
C PHE A 74 -4.15 -7.23 -0.17
N HIS A 75 -4.60 -7.79 0.97
CA HIS A 75 -5.11 -9.17 1.01
C HIS A 75 -6.35 -9.34 0.12
N GLN A 76 -7.30 -8.40 0.19
CA GLN A 76 -8.48 -8.41 -0.66
C GLN A 76 -8.13 -8.22 -2.13
N ALA A 77 -7.16 -7.37 -2.45
CA ALA A 77 -6.69 -7.19 -3.81
C ALA A 77 -6.05 -8.47 -4.39
N VAL A 78 -5.23 -9.19 -3.60
CA VAL A 78 -4.68 -10.49 -4.00
C VAL A 78 -5.81 -11.47 -4.32
N LEU A 79 -6.85 -11.53 -3.49
CA LEU A 79 -8.00 -12.42 -3.72
C LEU A 79 -8.83 -12.01 -4.95
N ALA A 80 -8.99 -10.70 -5.20
CA ALA A 80 -9.83 -10.18 -6.26
C ALA A 80 -9.20 -10.31 -7.66
N TYR A 81 -7.87 -10.21 -7.75
CA TYR A 81 -7.16 -10.12 -9.03
C TYR A 81 -6.32 -11.34 -9.38
N THR A 82 -6.32 -12.37 -8.53
CA THR A 82 -5.54 -13.59 -8.77
C THR A 82 -6.30 -14.82 -8.33
N GLU A 83 -5.90 -15.99 -8.86
CA GLU A 83 -6.39 -17.30 -8.47
C GLU A 83 -5.35 -18.07 -7.64
N PRO A 84 -5.74 -19.10 -6.86
CA PRO A 84 -4.78 -19.95 -6.18
C PRO A 84 -3.73 -20.53 -7.13
N GLY A 85 -2.45 -20.37 -6.75
CA GLY A 85 -1.32 -20.79 -7.56
C GLY A 85 -0.74 -19.72 -8.49
N ASP A 86 -1.44 -18.60 -8.71
CA ASP A 86 -0.88 -17.45 -9.45
C ASP A 86 0.30 -16.82 -8.73
N GLY A 87 1.19 -16.21 -9.52
CA GLY A 87 2.33 -15.46 -9.03
C GLY A 87 1.98 -14.00 -8.69
N VAL A 88 2.50 -13.54 -7.57
CA VAL A 88 2.46 -12.13 -7.15
C VAL A 88 3.87 -11.61 -6.99
N ILE A 89 4.22 -10.60 -7.78
CA ILE A 89 5.57 -10.02 -7.80
C ILE A 89 5.75 -9.08 -6.61
N LEU A 90 6.88 -9.23 -5.92
CA LEU A 90 7.31 -8.38 -4.80
C LEU A 90 8.73 -7.87 -5.04
N LEU A 91 8.91 -6.55 -5.02
CA LEU A 91 10.23 -5.90 -5.09
C LEU A 91 10.93 -6.01 -3.73
N THR A 92 11.86 -6.95 -3.57
CA THR A 92 12.48 -7.23 -2.26
C THR A 92 13.82 -6.51 -2.07
N PRO A 93 14.20 -6.15 -0.80
CA PRO A 93 13.44 -6.34 0.44
C PRO A 93 12.22 -5.41 0.50
N VAL A 94 11.11 -5.91 1.05
CA VAL A 94 9.84 -5.18 1.13
C VAL A 94 9.13 -5.48 2.45
N TYR A 95 8.15 -4.67 2.78
CA TYR A 95 7.30 -4.82 3.95
C TYR A 95 6.73 -6.24 4.06
N TYR A 96 7.11 -6.96 5.10
CA TYR A 96 6.88 -8.40 5.23
C TYR A 96 5.39 -8.83 5.17
N PRO A 97 4.39 -8.00 5.54
CA PRO A 97 2.99 -8.39 5.40
C PRO A 97 2.55 -8.63 3.94
N PHE A 98 3.27 -8.09 2.93
CA PHE A 98 2.99 -8.41 1.53
C PHE A 98 3.20 -9.91 1.25
N SER A 99 4.30 -10.48 1.76
CA SER A 99 4.54 -11.93 1.67
C SER A 99 3.44 -12.74 2.36
N PHE A 100 2.89 -12.24 3.47
CA PHE A 100 1.78 -12.91 4.14
C PHE A 100 0.49 -12.86 3.31
N ALA A 101 0.20 -11.73 2.66
CA ALA A 101 -0.96 -11.63 1.79
C ALA A 101 -0.90 -12.61 0.62
N VAL A 102 0.30 -12.83 0.07
CA VAL A 102 0.50 -13.78 -1.01
C VAL A 102 0.35 -15.23 -0.50
N ARG A 103 1.16 -15.61 0.50
CA ARG A 103 1.25 -17.01 0.93
C ARG A 103 0.01 -17.52 1.66
N ARG A 104 -0.64 -16.67 2.48
CA ARG A 104 -1.85 -17.06 3.23
C ARG A 104 -3.10 -17.21 2.36
N ASN A 105 -3.01 -16.73 1.13
CA ASN A 105 -4.08 -16.86 0.14
C ASN A 105 -3.72 -17.87 -0.97
N ASP A 106 -2.77 -18.77 -0.74
CA ASP A 106 -2.36 -19.82 -1.67
C ASP A 106 -1.81 -19.30 -3.02
N ARG A 107 -1.22 -18.10 -3.04
CA ARG A 107 -0.51 -17.54 -4.20
C ARG A 107 0.99 -17.75 -4.07
N LYS A 108 1.70 -17.70 -5.20
CA LYS A 108 3.15 -17.85 -5.25
C LYS A 108 3.84 -16.50 -5.08
N GLU A 109 4.75 -16.40 -4.14
CA GLU A 109 5.59 -15.23 -3.97
C GLU A 109 6.70 -15.21 -5.03
N VAL A 110 6.64 -14.24 -5.95
CA VAL A 110 7.63 -14.03 -7.00
C VAL A 110 8.51 -12.86 -6.59
N ARG A 111 9.73 -13.15 -6.15
CA ARG A 111 10.65 -12.14 -5.66
C ARG A 111 11.45 -11.54 -6.79
N CYS A 112 11.34 -10.22 -6.97
CA CYS A 112 12.18 -9.40 -7.83
C CYS A 112 13.11 -8.55 -6.95
N PRO A 113 14.36 -8.97 -6.72
CA PRO A 113 15.27 -8.25 -5.83
C PRO A 113 15.61 -6.87 -6.36
N LEU A 114 15.58 -5.87 -5.48
CA LEU A 114 16.15 -4.56 -5.74
C LEU A 114 17.68 -4.65 -5.70
N VAL A 115 18.35 -3.89 -6.54
CA VAL A 115 19.81 -3.81 -6.60
C VAL A 115 20.28 -2.70 -5.66
N ASN A 116 21.18 -3.03 -4.74
CA ASN A 116 21.77 -2.02 -3.86
C ASN A 116 23.07 -1.48 -4.49
N ILE A 117 23.04 -0.22 -4.88
CA ILE A 117 24.21 0.47 -5.44
C ILE A 117 24.67 1.53 -4.43
N ASN A 118 25.73 1.23 -3.68
CA ASN A 118 26.30 2.13 -2.68
C ASN A 118 25.27 2.70 -1.66
N GLY A 119 24.37 1.85 -1.18
CA GLY A 119 23.33 2.22 -0.20
C GLY A 119 22.05 2.75 -0.83
N ARG A 120 22.01 2.97 -2.13
CA ARG A 120 20.79 3.32 -2.86
C ARG A 120 20.21 2.06 -3.53
N TYR A 121 18.94 1.81 -3.28
CA TYR A 121 18.23 0.71 -3.91
C TYR A 121 17.61 1.14 -5.25
N GLU A 122 17.76 0.32 -6.26
CA GLU A 122 17.24 0.54 -7.61
C GLU A 122 16.47 -0.70 -8.09
N MET A 123 15.52 -0.50 -9.01
CA MET A 123 14.78 -1.60 -9.62
C MET A 123 15.59 -2.23 -10.75
N ASP A 124 15.65 -3.56 -10.77
CA ASP A 124 16.11 -4.32 -11.92
C ASP A 124 14.94 -4.49 -12.90
N TYR A 125 14.89 -3.61 -13.88
CA TYR A 125 13.79 -3.57 -14.84
C TYR A 125 13.82 -4.73 -15.83
N GLU A 126 14.98 -5.26 -16.16
CA GLU A 126 15.11 -6.41 -17.06
C GLU A 126 14.54 -7.66 -16.38
N LEU A 127 14.89 -7.85 -15.12
CA LEU A 127 14.36 -8.94 -14.31
C LEU A 127 12.85 -8.76 -14.07
N LEU A 128 12.39 -7.53 -13.81
CA LEU A 128 10.97 -7.24 -13.62
C LEU A 128 10.18 -7.56 -14.89
N GLU A 129 10.68 -7.17 -16.06
CA GLU A 129 10.04 -7.45 -17.35
C GLU A 129 10.00 -8.96 -17.66
N GLU A 130 11.10 -9.68 -17.38
CA GLU A 130 11.13 -11.14 -17.49
C GLU A 130 10.06 -11.80 -16.59
N MET A 131 9.94 -11.33 -15.34
CA MET A 131 8.97 -11.86 -14.41
C MET A 131 7.53 -11.50 -14.79
N ALA A 132 7.28 -10.25 -15.22
CA ALA A 132 5.97 -9.82 -15.67
C ALA A 132 5.52 -10.56 -16.94
N GLY A 133 6.45 -10.90 -17.83
CA GLY A 133 6.18 -11.65 -19.06
C GLY A 133 5.75 -13.11 -18.84
N LYS A 134 5.87 -13.65 -17.62
CA LYS A 134 5.40 -15.01 -17.30
C LYS A 134 3.89 -14.99 -17.08
N PRO A 135 3.11 -15.74 -17.86
CA PRO A 135 1.64 -15.64 -17.83
C PRO A 135 0.99 -16.04 -16.50
N GLU A 136 1.71 -16.77 -15.65
CA GLU A 136 1.25 -17.10 -14.29
C GLU A 136 1.38 -15.94 -13.30
N ASN A 137 2.17 -14.90 -13.60
CA ASN A 137 2.34 -13.74 -12.73
C ASN A 137 1.29 -12.67 -13.05
N LYS A 138 0.35 -12.46 -12.14
CA LYS A 138 -0.86 -11.65 -12.38
C LYS A 138 -0.86 -10.31 -11.70
N LEU A 139 -0.11 -10.16 -10.62
CA LEU A 139 -0.17 -9.01 -9.73
C LEU A 139 1.24 -8.60 -9.28
N ILE A 140 1.45 -7.30 -9.13
CA ILE A 140 2.56 -6.74 -8.35
C ILE A 140 2.00 -5.94 -7.18
N ILE A 141 2.48 -6.20 -5.96
CA ILE A 141 2.23 -5.31 -4.83
C ILE A 141 3.36 -4.31 -4.78
N PHE A 142 3.04 -3.08 -5.16
CA PHE A 142 4.02 -2.00 -5.33
C PHE A 142 3.99 -1.05 -4.14
N CYS A 143 5.17 -0.70 -3.62
CA CYS A 143 5.32 0.14 -2.43
C CYS A 143 6.04 1.46 -2.77
N SER A 144 5.40 2.60 -2.48
CA SER A 144 6.03 3.93 -2.60
C SER A 144 5.45 4.89 -1.55
N PRO A 145 6.21 5.44 -0.63
CA PRO A 145 7.63 5.17 -0.34
C PRO A 145 7.90 3.70 -0.02
N HIS A 146 9.00 3.14 -0.56
CA HIS A 146 9.30 1.71 -0.45
C HIS A 146 9.85 1.34 0.93
N ASN A 147 9.09 0.58 1.67
CA ASN A 147 9.45 0.09 3.00
C ASN A 147 10.09 -1.33 2.89
N PRO A 148 11.27 -1.60 3.50
CA PRO A 148 11.99 -0.76 4.47
C PRO A 148 13.10 0.12 3.89
N VAL A 149 13.35 0.11 2.60
CA VAL A 149 14.55 0.74 2.01
C VAL A 149 14.47 2.28 1.89
N GLY A 150 13.29 2.86 2.12
CA GLY A 150 13.10 4.31 2.16
C GLY A 150 13.15 5.01 0.80
N ARG A 151 12.99 4.28 -0.30
CA ARG A 151 12.98 4.86 -1.65
C ARG A 151 11.63 5.49 -1.96
N VAL A 152 11.63 6.74 -2.39
CA VAL A 152 10.53 7.37 -3.12
C VAL A 152 10.88 7.28 -4.60
N TRP A 153 10.06 6.58 -5.36
CA TRP A 153 10.30 6.36 -6.79
C TRP A 153 10.01 7.64 -7.58
N THR A 154 10.86 7.94 -8.55
CA THR A 154 10.66 9.06 -9.46
C THR A 154 9.51 8.78 -10.44
N ARG A 155 9.00 9.84 -11.09
CA ARG A 155 7.99 9.69 -12.13
C ARG A 155 8.43 8.73 -13.24
N ASP A 156 9.66 8.86 -13.72
CA ASP A 156 10.19 8.00 -14.80
C ASP A 156 10.28 6.54 -14.36
N GLU A 157 10.69 6.28 -13.11
CA GLU A 157 10.71 4.93 -12.53
C GLU A 157 9.27 4.35 -12.46
N LEU A 158 8.30 5.13 -12.02
CA LEU A 158 6.90 4.72 -11.94
C LEU A 158 6.29 4.46 -13.31
N GLU A 159 6.55 5.34 -14.29
CA GLU A 159 6.07 5.17 -15.66
C GLU A 159 6.67 3.93 -16.32
N ARG A 160 7.93 3.61 -16.04
CA ARG A 160 8.58 2.41 -16.57
C ARG A 160 7.95 1.14 -15.99
N VAL A 161 7.75 1.08 -14.68
CA VAL A 161 7.03 -0.03 -14.04
C VAL A 161 5.61 -0.16 -14.59
N GLY A 162 4.90 0.97 -14.72
CA GLY A 162 3.55 1.00 -15.28
C GLY A 162 3.48 0.40 -16.69
N ARG A 163 4.41 0.76 -17.57
CA ARG A 163 4.48 0.18 -18.93
C ARG A 163 4.73 -1.33 -18.91
N ILE A 164 5.74 -1.78 -18.16
CA ILE A 164 6.05 -3.21 -18.02
C ILE A 164 4.80 -3.98 -17.58
N CYS A 165 4.10 -3.47 -16.57
CA CYS A 165 2.90 -4.15 -16.06
C CYS A 165 1.74 -4.14 -17.06
N ILE A 166 1.49 -3.02 -17.74
CA ILE A 166 0.41 -2.89 -18.73
C ILE A 166 0.68 -3.82 -19.92
N ASP A 167 1.90 -3.80 -20.47
CA ASP A 167 2.28 -4.57 -21.66
C ASP A 167 2.21 -6.10 -21.39
N ASN A 168 2.38 -6.51 -20.12
CA ASN A 168 2.33 -7.90 -19.69
C ASN A 168 1.05 -8.30 -18.94
N HIS A 169 0.03 -7.42 -18.90
CA HIS A 169 -1.26 -7.67 -18.23
C HIS A 169 -1.14 -7.98 -16.72
N VAL A 170 -0.18 -7.38 -16.04
CA VAL A 170 0.03 -7.50 -14.59
C VAL A 170 -0.69 -6.34 -13.88
N PHE A 171 -1.56 -6.65 -12.93
CA PHE A 171 -2.21 -5.64 -12.09
C PHE A 171 -1.22 -5.02 -11.11
N ILE A 172 -1.33 -3.70 -10.88
CA ILE A 172 -0.55 -2.97 -9.87
C ILE A 172 -1.46 -2.60 -8.70
N VAL A 173 -1.05 -2.98 -7.48
CA VAL A 173 -1.71 -2.66 -6.22
C VAL A 173 -0.74 -1.96 -5.29
#